data_0a17eed61699f09e3dfce9df44e6970b
#
_entry.id   0a17eed61699f09e3dfce9df44e6970b
#
_cell.length_a   1.000
_cell.length_b   1.000
_cell.length_c   1.000
_cell.angle_alpha   90.00
_cell.angle_beta   90.00
_cell.angle_gamma   90.00
#
_symmetry.space_group_name_H-M   'P 1'
#
loop_
_entity.id
_entity.type
_entity.pdbx_description
1 polymer ?
#
loop_
_entity_poly.entity_id
_entity_poly.type
_entity_poly.pdbx_seq_one_letter_code
_entity_poly.pdbx_strand_id
1 'polypeptide(L)'
;MADLDTLIAAMEDRADRLEELGYRVRFDLKDGGSILLDAVDGDVAVSRDETNEAEADTVLVMTSDNLAKLIDGKLNPMLAFSTGRLKVRGSQGVALKLAGLLEAE
;
A
#
# COMPACT_ATOMS: atom_id res chain seq x y z
N MET A 1 14.16 7.29 7.37
CA MET A 1 13.48 6.00 7.24
C MET A 1 12.14 6.05 7.96
N ALA A 2 11.05 5.73 7.26
CA ALA A 2 9.73 5.69 7.88
C ALA A 2 9.55 4.36 8.60
N ASP A 3 8.98 4.37 9.80
CA ASP A 3 8.71 3.13 10.51
C ASP A 3 7.29 2.62 10.19
N LEU A 4 7.03 1.35 10.54
CA LEU A 4 5.76 0.71 10.21
C LEU A 4 4.57 1.41 10.88
N ASP A 5 4.71 1.81 12.12
CA ASP A 5 3.62 2.46 12.86
C ASP A 5 3.24 3.80 12.22
N THR A 6 4.22 4.56 11.78
CA THR A 6 3.99 5.83 11.09
C THR A 6 3.28 5.60 9.76
N LEU A 7 3.69 4.58 9.02
CA LEU A 7 3.06 4.24 7.73
C LEU A 7 1.62 3.77 7.92
N ILE A 8 1.38 2.94 8.92
CA ILE A 8 0.04 2.45 9.25
C ILE A 8 -0.87 3.63 9.61
N ALA A 9 -0.39 4.54 10.46
CA ALA A 9 -1.16 5.72 10.84
C ALA A 9 -1.49 6.60 9.63
N ALA A 10 -0.53 6.78 8.72
CA ALA A 10 -0.74 7.56 7.51
C ALA A 10 -1.81 6.93 6.60
N MET A 11 -1.83 5.59 6.51
CA MET A 11 -2.86 4.89 5.75
C MET A 11 -4.23 5.01 6.41
N GLU A 12 -4.27 4.89 7.75
CA GLU A 12 -5.54 5.04 8.49
C GLU A 12 -6.13 6.43 8.34
N ASP A 13 -5.28 7.46 8.22
CA ASP A 13 -5.73 8.82 7.96
C ASP A 13 -6.41 8.96 6.60
N ARG A 14 -6.17 8.04 5.69
CA ARG A 14 -6.76 8.03 4.36
C ARG A 14 -7.82 6.94 4.19
N ALA A 15 -8.34 6.43 5.31
CA ALA A 15 -9.32 5.34 5.30
C ALA A 15 -10.54 5.67 4.45
N ASP A 16 -11.02 6.92 4.48
CA ASP A 16 -12.17 7.33 3.70
C ASP A 16 -11.99 7.07 2.21
N ARG A 17 -10.78 7.27 1.71
CA ARG A 17 -10.48 7.00 0.30
C ARG A 17 -10.29 5.52 0.05
N LEU A 18 -9.64 4.83 0.98
CA LEU A 18 -9.27 3.43 0.82
C LEU A 18 -10.46 2.49 0.95
N GLU A 19 -11.55 2.93 1.58
CA GLU A 19 -12.80 2.15 1.65
C GLU A 19 -13.30 1.70 0.29
N GLU A 20 -13.05 2.48 -0.74
CA GLU A 20 -13.51 2.19 -2.09
C GLU A 20 -12.69 1.10 -2.78
N LEU A 21 -11.57 0.69 -2.20
CA LEU A 21 -10.69 -0.30 -2.83
C LEU A 21 -11.37 -1.66 -3.00
N GLY A 22 -11.98 -2.20 -1.95
CA GLY A 22 -12.70 -3.47 -2.01
C GLY A 22 -11.82 -4.70 -2.08
N TYR A 23 -10.53 -4.58 -1.85
CA TYR A 23 -9.55 -5.66 -1.97
C TYR A 23 -8.56 -5.63 -0.82
N ARG A 24 -7.77 -6.70 -0.70
CA ARG A 24 -6.65 -6.77 0.23
C ARG A 24 -5.36 -6.51 -0.52
N VAL A 25 -4.50 -5.67 0.04
CA VAL A 25 -3.18 -5.37 -0.51
C VAL A 25 -2.14 -5.54 0.58
N ARG A 26 -1.08 -6.30 0.28
CA ARG A 26 0.05 -6.43 1.19
C ARG A 26 1.20 -5.59 0.65
N PHE A 27 1.80 -4.80 1.53
CA PHE A 27 2.98 -4.01 1.20
C PHE A 27 4.20 -4.68 1.82
N ASP A 28 5.03 -5.29 0.99
CA ASP A 28 6.28 -5.90 1.44
C ASP A 28 7.39 -4.85 1.34
N LEU A 29 7.93 -4.48 2.49
CA LEU A 29 8.95 -3.44 2.53
C LEU A 29 10.33 -4.06 2.43
N LYS A 30 11.15 -3.56 1.50
CA LYS A 30 12.50 -4.09 1.25
C LYS A 30 13.43 -3.90 2.45
N ASP A 31 13.18 -2.88 3.25
CA ASP A 31 13.98 -2.57 4.42
C ASP A 31 13.42 -3.18 5.71
N GLY A 32 12.41 -4.05 5.57
CA GLY A 32 11.92 -4.89 6.66
C GLY A 32 10.44 -4.72 6.96
N GLY A 33 9.77 -5.84 7.19
CA GLY A 33 8.38 -5.88 7.58
C GLY A 33 7.39 -5.82 6.43
N SER A 34 6.14 -6.02 6.77
CA SER A 34 5.03 -5.92 5.82
C SER A 34 3.83 -5.29 6.48
N ILE A 35 2.98 -4.66 5.67
CA ILE A 35 1.73 -4.07 6.10
C ILE A 35 0.62 -4.68 5.27
N LEU A 36 -0.47 -5.08 5.92
CA LEU A 36 -1.66 -5.57 5.26
C LEU A 36 -2.75 -4.50 5.32
N LEU A 37 -3.24 -4.12 4.16
CA LEU A 37 -4.38 -3.23 4.00
C LEU A 37 -5.57 -4.08 3.57
N ASP A 38 -6.58 -4.16 4.42
CA ASP A 38 -7.79 -4.94 4.14
C ASP A 38 -8.98 -3.97 4.02
N ALA A 39 -9.54 -3.89 2.82
CA ALA A 39 -10.69 -3.03 2.54
C ALA A 39 -11.84 -3.81 1.91
N VAL A 40 -11.87 -5.12 2.10
CA VAL A 40 -12.82 -6.01 1.42
C VAL A 40 -14.26 -5.73 1.82
N ASP A 41 -14.52 -5.44 3.09
CA ASP A 41 -15.87 -5.31 3.63
C ASP A 41 -16.37 -3.86 3.70
N GLY A 42 -15.69 -2.94 3.06
CA GLY A 42 -16.06 -1.52 3.11
C GLY A 42 -15.45 -0.79 4.31
N ASP A 43 -14.92 -1.51 5.27
CA ASP A 43 -14.15 -0.95 6.38
C ASP A 43 -12.67 -1.15 6.08
N VAL A 44 -11.85 -0.19 6.46
CA VAL A 44 -10.41 -0.26 6.24
C VAL A 44 -9.71 -0.71 7.51
N ALA A 45 -9.00 -1.83 7.42
CA ALA A 45 -8.15 -2.32 8.49
C ALA A 45 -6.71 -2.34 8.00
N VAL A 46 -5.83 -1.67 8.73
CA VAL A 46 -4.40 -1.62 8.40
C VAL A 46 -3.64 -2.22 9.57
N SER A 47 -2.82 -3.22 9.30
CA SER A 47 -2.09 -3.92 10.35
C SER A 47 -0.72 -4.36 9.86
N ARG A 48 0.15 -4.70 10.81
CA ARG A 48 1.43 -5.32 10.47
C ARG A 48 1.20 -6.77 10.12
N ASP A 49 1.91 -7.24 9.11
CA ASP A 49 2.00 -8.67 8.77
C ASP A 49 3.42 -9.12 9.06
N GLU A 50 3.66 -9.64 10.24
CA GLU A 50 5.00 -10.02 10.69
C GLU A 50 5.55 -11.24 9.97
N THR A 51 4.68 -12.05 9.37
CA THR A 51 5.08 -13.28 8.69
C THR A 51 5.30 -13.11 7.20
N ASN A 52 4.86 -12.00 6.62
CA ASN A 52 4.84 -11.75 5.17
C ASN A 52 4.06 -12.83 4.41
N GLU A 53 3.08 -13.45 5.06
CA GLU A 53 2.32 -14.57 4.51
C GLU A 53 0.83 -14.30 4.37
N ALA A 54 0.35 -13.13 4.79
CA ALA A 54 -1.07 -12.79 4.68
C ALA A 54 -1.52 -12.85 3.22
N GLU A 55 -2.66 -13.48 2.98
CA GLU A 55 -3.23 -13.53 1.65
C GLU A 55 -3.71 -12.14 1.23
N ALA A 56 -3.42 -11.78 0.00
CA ALA A 56 -3.81 -10.50 -0.56
C ALA A 56 -4.08 -10.67 -2.06
N ASP A 57 -4.92 -9.78 -2.59
CA ASP A 57 -5.22 -9.76 -4.02
C ASP A 57 -4.03 -9.27 -4.83
N THR A 58 -3.22 -8.41 -4.23
CA THR A 58 -1.97 -7.99 -4.82
C THR A 58 -0.94 -7.71 -3.72
N VAL A 59 0.33 -7.80 -4.08
CA VAL A 59 1.45 -7.50 -3.18
C VAL A 59 2.31 -6.43 -3.86
N LEU A 60 2.54 -5.35 -3.13
CA LEU A 60 3.40 -4.26 -3.60
C LEU A 60 4.72 -4.31 -2.84
N VAL A 61 5.82 -4.35 -3.58
CA VAL A 61 7.17 -4.44 -3.00
C VAL A 61 7.89 -3.11 -3.22
N MET A 62 8.33 -2.48 -2.12
CA MET A 62 9.00 -1.19 -2.17
C MET A 62 9.71 -0.91 -0.86
N THR A 63 10.50 0.16 -0.80
CA THR A 63 11.09 0.60 0.47
C THR A 63 10.05 1.37 1.30
N SER A 64 10.25 1.44 2.60
CA SER A 64 9.38 2.21 3.49
C SER A 64 9.35 3.69 3.12
N ASP A 65 10.47 4.26 2.71
CA ASP A 65 10.54 5.66 2.28
C ASP A 65 9.69 5.91 1.03
N ASN A 66 9.74 5.00 0.07
CA ASN A 66 8.93 5.12 -1.14
C ASN A 66 7.43 4.99 -0.83
N LEU A 67 7.08 4.09 0.09
CA LEU A 67 5.69 3.96 0.51
C LEU A 67 5.20 5.25 1.19
N ALA A 68 6.00 5.84 2.05
CA ALA A 68 5.66 7.11 2.69
C ALA A 68 5.40 8.21 1.65
N LYS A 69 6.24 8.28 0.63
CA LYS A 69 6.07 9.25 -0.46
C LYS A 69 4.82 9.00 -1.28
N LEU A 70 4.48 7.75 -1.52
CA LEU A 70 3.23 7.40 -2.22
C LEU A 70 2.01 7.85 -1.42
N ILE A 71 2.00 7.57 -0.13
CA ILE A 71 0.88 7.94 0.74
C ILE A 71 0.72 9.46 0.81
N ASP A 72 1.82 10.19 0.86
CA ASP A 72 1.82 11.65 0.94
C ASP A 72 1.58 12.35 -0.41
N GLY A 73 1.47 11.59 -1.49
CA GLY A 73 1.29 12.14 -2.83
C GLY A 73 2.55 12.74 -3.44
N LYS A 74 3.71 12.46 -2.86
CA LYS A 74 5.00 12.99 -3.34
C LYS A 74 5.68 12.12 -4.38
N LEU A 75 5.23 10.88 -4.53
CA LEU A 75 5.74 9.94 -5.52
C LEU A 75 4.58 9.44 -6.36
N ASN A 76 4.68 9.61 -7.68
CA ASN A 76 3.68 9.13 -8.59
C ASN A 76 3.78 7.60 -8.70
N PRO A 77 2.70 6.83 -8.42
CA PRO A 77 2.75 5.37 -8.48
C PRO A 77 3.15 4.82 -9.84
N MET A 78 2.66 5.41 -10.91
CA MET A 78 3.00 4.94 -12.27
C MET A 78 4.47 5.14 -12.57
N LEU A 79 5.02 6.29 -12.16
CA LEU A 79 6.42 6.58 -12.32
C LEU A 79 7.28 5.65 -11.46
N ALA A 80 6.85 5.38 -10.24
CA ALA A 80 7.54 4.46 -9.35
C ALA A 80 7.61 3.05 -9.94
N PHE A 81 6.50 2.60 -10.53
CA PHE A 81 6.44 1.32 -11.22
C PHE A 81 7.41 1.28 -12.41
N SER A 82 7.37 2.33 -13.24
CA SER A 82 8.20 2.42 -14.44
C SER A 82 9.70 2.45 -14.13
N THR A 83 10.08 3.06 -13.01
CA THR A 83 11.49 3.19 -12.62
C THR A 83 11.98 2.04 -11.74
N GLY A 84 11.13 1.04 -11.47
CA GLY A 84 11.51 -0.10 -10.66
C GLY A 84 11.50 0.14 -9.15
N ARG A 85 11.02 1.28 -8.69
CA ARG A 85 10.89 1.59 -7.26
C ARG A 85 9.72 0.85 -6.61
N LEU A 86 8.75 0.47 -7.41
CA LEU A 86 7.56 -0.27 -6.99
C LEU A 86 7.43 -1.49 -7.86
N LYS A 87 7.34 -2.66 -7.24
CA LYS A 87 7.07 -3.92 -7.93
C LYS A 87 5.72 -4.44 -7.53
N VAL A 88 4.99 -5.02 -8.48
CA VAL A 88 3.67 -5.58 -8.25
C VAL A 88 3.70 -7.08 -8.45
N ARG A 89 3.21 -7.81 -7.48
CA ARG A 89 3.00 -9.26 -7.56
C ARG A 89 1.51 -9.52 -7.37
N GLY A 90 0.90 -10.21 -8.31
CA GLY A 90 -0.52 -10.49 -8.30
C GLY A 90 -1.28 -9.55 -9.20
N SER A 91 -2.44 -9.07 -8.77
CA SER A 91 -3.31 -8.29 -9.63
C SER A 91 -2.79 -6.87 -9.86
N GLN A 92 -2.45 -6.57 -11.11
CA GLN A 92 -2.06 -5.21 -11.49
C GLN A 92 -3.27 -4.27 -11.48
N GLY A 93 -4.45 -4.78 -11.78
CA GLY A 93 -5.68 -3.98 -11.74
C GLY A 93 -5.98 -3.45 -10.34
N VAL A 94 -5.80 -4.29 -9.32
CA VAL A 94 -5.95 -3.87 -7.92
C VAL A 94 -4.91 -2.82 -7.56
N ALA A 95 -3.67 -3.02 -7.99
CA ALA A 95 -2.59 -2.05 -7.74
C ALA A 95 -2.89 -0.69 -8.37
N LEU A 96 -3.40 -0.67 -9.60
CA LEU A 96 -3.79 0.56 -10.29
C LEU A 96 -4.95 1.26 -9.59
N LYS A 97 -5.93 0.50 -9.11
CA LYS A 97 -7.05 1.06 -8.36
C LYS A 97 -6.56 1.72 -7.07
N LEU A 98 -5.70 1.03 -6.34
CA LEU A 98 -5.10 1.59 -5.11
C LEU A 98 -4.31 2.87 -5.41
N ALA A 99 -3.51 2.85 -6.46
CA ALA A 99 -2.72 4.02 -6.86
C ALA A 99 -3.62 5.22 -7.13
N GLY A 100 -4.73 5.01 -7.84
CA GLY A 100 -5.70 6.07 -8.09
C GLY A 100 -6.31 6.64 -6.83
N LEU A 101 -6.61 5.78 -5.86
CA LEU A 101 -7.16 6.22 -4.57
C LEU A 101 -6.15 7.02 -3.74
N LEU A 102 -4.88 6.65 -3.79
CA LEU A 102 -3.83 7.39 -3.08
C LEU A 102 -3.53 8.75 -3.72
N GLU A 103 -3.69 8.87 -5.03
CA GLU A 103 -3.51 10.13 -5.74
C GLU A 103 -4.70 11.06 -5.60
N ALA A 104 -5.87 10.54 -5.29
CA ALA A 104 -7.09 11.34 -5.19
C ALA A 104 -6.98 12.36 -4.06
N GLU A 105 -7.42 13.56 -4.31
CA GLU A 105 -7.44 14.63 -3.31
C GLU A 105 -8.86 15.12 -3.06
#